data_ea56a902d31e5f23187dbbc490f0143d
#
_entry.id   ea56a902d31e5f23187dbbc490f0143d
#
_cell.length_a   1.000
_cell.length_b   1.000
_cell.length_c   1.000
_cell.angle_alpha   90.00
_cell.angle_beta   90.00
_cell.angle_gamma   90.00
#
_symmetry.space_group_name_H-M   'P 1'
#
loop_
_entity.id
_entity.type
_entity.pdbx_description
1 polymer ?
#
loop_
_entity_poly.entity_id
_entity_poly.type
_entity_poly.pdbx_seq_one_letter_code
_entity_poly.pdbx_strand_id
1 'polypeptide(L)'
;MSITPGPVKPSQETLDPQSFGITVPETRPARQPGRVLVTGASTGIGWETVKQLCACGWEVLATARRAERLAALAYETGCAAFAADLTIPEHVQALFEWATAGGQVVDAVVNNAGGARGTDTVMEAKLERWKTMYSINVLSSLQVTQAFLPQMLAHGGGDLVFVTSTAGHETYPGGAGYTAAKHAEAMLPETLRLELVGQPIRIIEIMPGLVQTPEFSLSRLEDKAAAEGVYAGVDYPLVGADIAQAIVWTLNLPAHVNIDQLKIKPVEQATSTIKVRLDNSAR
;
A
#
# COMPACT_ATOMS: atom_id res chain seq x y z
N MET A 1 -10.63 28.23 38.68
CA MET A 1 -12.09 28.02 38.61
C MET A 1 -12.36 26.53 38.75
N SER A 2 -13.12 26.13 39.72
CA SER A 2 -13.52 24.73 39.93
C SER A 2 -14.64 24.40 38.96
N ILE A 3 -14.43 23.39 38.08
CA ILE A 3 -15.46 22.91 37.17
C ILE A 3 -16.34 21.91 37.94
N THR A 4 -17.63 22.17 38.03
CA THR A 4 -18.58 21.21 38.57
C THR A 4 -18.95 20.22 37.46
N PRO A 5 -18.71 18.90 37.62
CA PRO A 5 -19.06 17.92 36.61
C PRO A 5 -20.57 17.79 36.47
N GLY A 6 -21.08 17.87 35.23
CA GLY A 6 -22.50 17.74 34.94
C GLY A 6 -22.77 17.76 33.43
N PRO A 7 -23.97 17.33 33.00
CA PRO A 7 -24.30 17.32 31.58
C PRO A 7 -24.28 18.76 31.02
N VAL A 8 -23.54 18.93 29.90
CA VAL A 8 -23.49 20.20 29.17
C VAL A 8 -24.74 20.32 28.33
N LYS A 9 -25.53 21.37 28.50
CA LYS A 9 -26.65 21.66 27.62
C LYS A 9 -26.13 22.25 26.28
N PRO A 10 -26.71 21.86 25.15
CA PRO A 10 -26.37 22.49 23.88
C PRO A 10 -26.59 24.02 23.97
N SER A 11 -25.57 24.81 23.68
CA SER A 11 -25.69 26.25 23.54
C SER A 11 -25.65 26.57 22.02
N GLN A 12 -26.41 27.61 21.61
CA GLN A 12 -26.33 28.13 20.24
C GLN A 12 -25.10 29.05 20.05
N GLU A 13 -24.30 29.26 21.08
CA GLU A 13 -23.03 29.98 20.95
C GLU A 13 -22.04 29.12 20.16
N THR A 14 -21.86 29.45 18.90
CA THR A 14 -20.72 28.98 18.11
C THR A 14 -19.48 29.62 18.71
N LEU A 15 -18.56 28.80 19.22
CA LEU A 15 -17.21 29.26 19.56
C LEU A 15 -16.56 29.75 18.27
N ASP A 16 -16.52 31.08 18.06
CA ASP A 16 -15.76 31.66 16.95
C ASP A 16 -14.26 31.53 17.29
N PRO A 17 -13.50 30.76 16.51
CA PRO A 17 -12.05 30.62 16.72
C PRO A 17 -11.32 31.97 16.69
N GLN A 18 -11.83 32.98 15.99
CA GLN A 18 -11.25 34.31 15.93
C GLN A 18 -11.32 35.03 17.29
N SER A 19 -12.30 34.68 18.15
CA SER A 19 -12.42 35.23 19.51
C SER A 19 -11.23 34.89 20.41
N PHE A 20 -10.44 33.85 20.04
CA PHE A 20 -9.22 33.45 20.73
C PHE A 20 -7.94 33.98 20.05
N GLY A 21 -8.05 34.87 19.05
CA GLY A 21 -6.90 35.35 18.27
C GLY A 21 -6.24 34.28 17.39
N ILE A 22 -6.95 33.18 17.11
CA ILE A 22 -6.46 32.07 16.29
C ILE A 22 -7.03 32.23 14.88
N THR A 23 -6.15 32.48 13.91
CA THR A 23 -6.53 32.39 12.50
C THR A 23 -6.49 30.91 12.09
N VAL A 24 -7.65 30.30 11.88
CA VAL A 24 -7.74 28.96 11.30
C VAL A 24 -7.64 29.10 9.78
N PRO A 25 -6.60 28.50 9.15
CA PRO A 25 -6.50 28.51 7.70
C PRO A 25 -7.73 27.80 7.06
N GLU A 26 -8.16 28.27 5.90
CA GLU A 26 -9.17 27.57 5.15
C GLU A 26 -8.72 26.15 4.80
N THR A 27 -9.63 25.19 4.93
CA THR A 27 -9.36 23.82 4.50
C THR A 27 -9.22 23.79 2.97
N ARG A 28 -8.11 23.23 2.49
CA ARG A 28 -7.94 23.01 1.05
C ARG A 28 -8.84 21.86 0.57
N PRO A 29 -9.36 21.93 -0.65
CA PRO A 29 -10.21 20.88 -1.19
C PRO A 29 -9.45 19.54 -1.32
N ALA A 30 -10.19 18.44 -1.31
CA ALA A 30 -9.67 17.13 -1.66
C ALA A 30 -8.98 17.16 -3.03
N ARG A 31 -8.00 16.29 -3.23
CA ARG A 31 -7.36 16.14 -4.54
C ARG A 31 -8.38 15.63 -5.56
N GLN A 32 -8.37 16.19 -6.75
CA GLN A 32 -9.13 15.63 -7.86
C GLN A 32 -8.43 14.37 -8.38
N PRO A 33 -9.18 13.34 -8.78
CA PRO A 33 -8.62 12.15 -9.40
C PRO A 33 -7.77 12.51 -10.63
N GLY A 34 -6.60 11.93 -10.71
CA GLY A 34 -5.68 12.04 -11.82
C GLY A 34 -5.36 10.68 -12.40
N ARG A 35 -4.12 10.50 -12.88
CA ARG A 35 -3.63 9.26 -13.46
C ARG A 35 -2.75 8.50 -12.48
N VAL A 36 -3.06 7.23 -12.22
CA VAL A 36 -2.38 6.43 -11.20
C VAL A 36 -1.87 5.11 -11.75
N LEU A 37 -0.61 4.79 -11.49
CA LEU A 37 -0.02 3.48 -11.75
C LEU A 37 -0.17 2.59 -10.52
N VAL A 38 -0.73 1.39 -10.69
CA VAL A 38 -0.80 0.36 -9.63
C VAL A 38 0.03 -0.85 -10.04
N THR A 39 1.06 -1.17 -9.26
CA THR A 39 1.92 -2.33 -9.49
C THR A 39 1.38 -3.57 -8.75
N GLY A 40 1.69 -4.78 -9.24
CA GLY A 40 1.17 -6.01 -8.65
C GLY A 40 -0.35 -6.16 -8.77
N ALA A 41 -0.95 -5.59 -9.81
CA ALA A 41 -2.40 -5.48 -9.99
C ALA A 41 -3.12 -6.79 -10.35
N SER A 42 -2.41 -7.89 -10.59
CA SER A 42 -3.04 -9.13 -11.08
C SER A 42 -3.78 -9.95 -10.03
N THR A 43 -3.73 -9.55 -8.74
CA THR A 43 -4.39 -10.26 -7.62
C THR A 43 -4.41 -9.43 -6.33
N GLY A 44 -5.22 -9.84 -5.36
CA GLY A 44 -5.19 -9.36 -3.98
C GLY A 44 -5.37 -7.86 -3.82
N ILE A 45 -4.49 -7.23 -3.03
CA ILE A 45 -4.57 -5.79 -2.72
C ILE A 45 -4.53 -4.94 -3.99
N GLY A 46 -3.59 -5.23 -4.90
CA GLY A 46 -3.45 -4.47 -6.16
C GLY A 46 -4.69 -4.53 -7.04
N TRP A 47 -5.30 -5.71 -7.17
CA TRP A 47 -6.56 -5.89 -7.91
C TRP A 47 -7.69 -5.03 -7.34
N GLU A 48 -7.90 -5.13 -6.02
CA GLU A 48 -8.94 -4.35 -5.34
C GLU A 48 -8.66 -2.84 -5.36
N THR A 49 -7.37 -2.44 -5.31
CA THR A 49 -6.96 -1.04 -5.45
C THR A 49 -7.34 -0.48 -6.82
N VAL A 50 -7.08 -1.22 -7.90
CA VAL A 50 -7.49 -0.81 -9.25
C VAL A 50 -9.00 -0.63 -9.34
N LYS A 51 -9.79 -1.61 -8.84
CA LYS A 51 -11.25 -1.53 -8.85
C LYS A 51 -11.77 -0.28 -8.15
N GLN A 52 -11.29 -0.03 -6.94
CA GLN A 52 -11.76 1.11 -6.14
C GLN A 52 -11.30 2.45 -6.70
N LEU A 53 -10.08 2.56 -7.24
CA LEU A 53 -9.59 3.77 -7.88
C LEU A 53 -10.39 4.10 -9.15
N CYS A 54 -10.65 3.11 -10.01
CA CYS A 54 -11.53 3.30 -11.18
C CYS A 54 -12.93 3.76 -10.77
N ALA A 55 -13.51 3.16 -9.73
CA ALA A 55 -14.82 3.55 -9.20
C ALA A 55 -14.84 5.00 -8.63
N CYS A 56 -13.68 5.48 -8.17
CA CYS A 56 -13.50 6.85 -7.70
C CYS A 56 -13.10 7.86 -8.80
N GLY A 57 -13.10 7.45 -10.07
CA GLY A 57 -12.81 8.31 -11.21
C GLY A 57 -11.35 8.52 -11.55
N TRP A 58 -10.42 7.75 -10.97
CA TRP A 58 -9.01 7.77 -11.36
C TRP A 58 -8.82 7.08 -12.72
N GLU A 59 -7.95 7.65 -13.56
CA GLU A 59 -7.42 6.94 -14.73
C GLU A 59 -6.35 5.96 -14.27
N VAL A 60 -6.66 4.66 -14.27
CA VAL A 60 -5.79 3.65 -13.67
C VAL A 60 -4.97 2.93 -14.72
N LEU A 61 -3.67 2.88 -14.50
CA LEU A 61 -2.68 2.08 -15.21
C LEU A 61 -2.32 0.87 -14.35
N ALA A 62 -2.70 -0.33 -14.76
CA ALA A 62 -2.45 -1.57 -14.03
C ALA A 62 -1.24 -2.31 -14.59
N THR A 63 -0.28 -2.71 -13.75
CA THR A 63 0.85 -3.53 -14.19
C THR A 63 1.09 -4.74 -13.30
N ALA A 64 1.44 -5.85 -13.93
CA ALA A 64 1.86 -7.11 -13.33
C ALA A 64 2.48 -8.02 -14.40
N ARG A 65 2.98 -9.19 -14.01
CA ARG A 65 3.59 -10.15 -14.95
C ARG A 65 2.57 -10.94 -15.78
N ARG A 66 1.36 -11.18 -15.26
CA ARG A 66 0.35 -12.07 -15.86
C ARG A 66 -0.61 -11.27 -16.74
N ALA A 67 -0.35 -11.31 -18.06
CA ALA A 67 -1.13 -10.57 -19.04
C ALA A 67 -2.62 -10.96 -19.05
N GLU A 68 -2.93 -12.26 -18.93
CA GLU A 68 -4.30 -12.78 -18.92
C GLU A 68 -5.12 -12.26 -17.73
N ARG A 69 -4.48 -12.09 -16.56
CA ARG A 69 -5.13 -11.53 -15.38
C ARG A 69 -5.35 -10.02 -15.53
N LEU A 70 -4.38 -9.32 -16.11
CA LEU A 70 -4.52 -7.90 -16.40
C LEU A 70 -5.61 -7.65 -17.44
N ALA A 71 -5.75 -8.50 -18.45
CA ALA A 71 -6.83 -8.40 -19.42
C ALA A 71 -8.21 -8.58 -18.78
N ALA A 72 -8.35 -9.53 -17.84
CA ALA A 72 -9.58 -9.71 -17.08
C ALA A 72 -9.90 -8.48 -16.21
N LEU A 73 -8.90 -7.91 -15.53
CA LEU A 73 -9.07 -6.70 -14.73
C LEU A 73 -9.46 -5.50 -15.59
N ALA A 74 -8.81 -5.31 -16.73
CA ALA A 74 -9.12 -4.26 -17.68
C ALA A 74 -10.56 -4.38 -18.23
N TYR A 75 -11.00 -5.59 -18.53
CA TYR A 75 -12.37 -5.84 -18.94
C TYR A 75 -13.40 -5.49 -17.85
N GLU A 76 -13.08 -5.82 -16.59
CA GLU A 76 -13.97 -5.53 -15.45
C GLU A 76 -14.05 -4.04 -15.12
N THR A 77 -12.94 -3.32 -15.22
CA THR A 77 -12.81 -1.96 -14.66
C THR A 77 -12.64 -0.85 -15.68
N GLY A 78 -12.30 -1.18 -16.91
CA GLY A 78 -11.91 -0.20 -17.92
C GLY A 78 -10.50 0.38 -17.75
N CYS A 79 -9.69 -0.12 -16.80
CA CYS A 79 -8.32 0.35 -16.62
C CYS A 79 -7.44 0.03 -17.85
N ALA A 80 -6.42 0.83 -18.09
CA ALA A 80 -5.36 0.47 -19.02
C ALA A 80 -4.38 -0.50 -18.36
N ALA A 81 -3.85 -1.47 -19.10
CA ALA A 81 -3.01 -2.52 -18.54
C ALA A 81 -1.75 -2.78 -19.35
N PHE A 82 -0.63 -3.01 -18.68
CA PHE A 82 0.67 -3.31 -19.28
C PHE A 82 1.37 -4.44 -18.52
N ALA A 83 1.71 -5.52 -19.22
CA ALA A 83 2.39 -6.66 -18.62
C ALA A 83 3.89 -6.40 -18.50
N ALA A 84 4.43 -6.41 -17.26
CA ALA A 84 5.85 -6.20 -16.99
C ALA A 84 6.34 -7.03 -15.79
N ASP A 85 7.57 -7.49 -15.87
CA ASP A 85 8.33 -7.95 -14.70
C ASP A 85 9.18 -6.79 -14.19
N LEU A 86 8.81 -6.23 -13.04
CA LEU A 86 9.43 -5.04 -12.48
C LEU A 86 10.83 -5.31 -11.85
N THR A 87 11.29 -6.56 -11.90
CA THR A 87 12.67 -6.92 -11.55
C THR A 87 13.63 -6.75 -12.73
N ILE A 88 13.11 -6.47 -13.92
CA ILE A 88 13.86 -6.29 -15.18
C ILE A 88 13.83 -4.80 -15.55
N PRO A 89 14.96 -4.10 -15.55
CA PRO A 89 15.02 -2.65 -15.81
C PRO A 89 14.39 -2.24 -17.15
N GLU A 90 14.59 -3.04 -18.20
CA GLU A 90 14.07 -2.79 -19.55
C GLU A 90 12.54 -2.83 -19.56
N HIS A 91 11.92 -3.70 -18.76
CA HIS A 91 10.46 -3.75 -18.61
C HIS A 91 9.91 -2.53 -17.86
N VAL A 92 10.65 -2.02 -16.87
CA VAL A 92 10.28 -0.78 -16.16
C VAL A 92 10.38 0.43 -17.08
N GLN A 93 11.43 0.49 -17.91
CA GLN A 93 11.58 1.54 -18.91
C GLN A 93 10.43 1.51 -19.94
N ALA A 94 10.10 0.33 -20.48
CA ALA A 94 9.00 0.17 -21.43
C ALA A 94 7.63 0.52 -20.78
N LEU A 95 7.42 0.18 -19.51
CA LEU A 95 6.25 0.58 -18.73
C LEU A 95 6.16 2.10 -18.60
N PHE A 96 7.27 2.77 -18.31
CA PHE A 96 7.33 4.23 -18.20
C PHE A 96 6.99 4.89 -19.55
N GLU A 97 7.62 4.45 -20.63
CA GLU A 97 7.37 4.98 -21.98
C GLU A 97 5.91 4.80 -22.39
N TRP A 98 5.32 3.65 -22.15
CA TRP A 98 3.90 3.39 -22.39
C TRP A 98 3.00 4.28 -21.52
N ALA A 99 3.31 4.39 -20.23
CA ALA A 99 2.51 5.16 -19.29
C ALA A 99 2.54 6.68 -19.57
N THR A 100 3.61 7.18 -20.18
CA THR A 100 3.81 8.61 -20.47
C THR A 100 3.68 8.95 -21.95
N ALA A 101 3.26 7.99 -22.78
CA ALA A 101 3.09 8.20 -24.21
C ALA A 101 2.18 9.41 -24.51
N GLY A 102 2.55 10.19 -25.52
CA GLY A 102 1.80 11.41 -25.88
C GLY A 102 1.92 12.55 -24.86
N GLY A 103 2.93 12.54 -23.99
CA GLY A 103 3.15 13.58 -22.98
C GLY A 103 2.24 13.46 -21.75
N GLN A 104 1.64 12.31 -21.55
CA GLN A 104 0.81 12.03 -20.37
C GLN A 104 1.65 12.02 -19.09
N VAL A 105 1.05 12.46 -17.99
CA VAL A 105 1.67 12.50 -16.65
C VAL A 105 1.02 11.45 -15.76
N VAL A 106 1.84 10.76 -14.98
CA VAL A 106 1.35 9.87 -13.92
C VAL A 106 1.42 10.64 -12.61
N ASP A 107 0.26 10.93 -12.02
CA ASP A 107 0.11 11.73 -10.80
C ASP A 107 0.38 10.94 -9.53
N ALA A 108 0.17 9.63 -9.58
CA ALA A 108 0.39 8.76 -8.42
C ALA A 108 0.96 7.39 -8.84
N VAL A 109 1.81 6.82 -7.98
CA VAL A 109 2.30 5.46 -8.11
C VAL A 109 2.00 4.68 -6.84
N VAL A 110 1.33 3.54 -6.97
CA VAL A 110 1.13 2.58 -5.89
C VAL A 110 2.11 1.41 -6.08
N ASN A 111 3.22 1.45 -5.34
CA ASN A 111 4.19 0.37 -5.24
C ASN A 111 3.61 -0.74 -4.35
N ASN A 112 2.84 -1.65 -4.97
CA ASN A 112 2.20 -2.77 -4.29
C ASN A 112 2.78 -4.12 -4.73
N ALA A 113 3.53 -4.18 -5.83
CA ALA A 113 4.17 -5.40 -6.27
C ALA A 113 5.14 -5.94 -5.20
N GLY A 114 5.01 -7.21 -4.86
CA GLY A 114 5.85 -7.85 -3.85
C GLY A 114 5.38 -9.25 -3.52
N GLY A 115 5.96 -9.84 -2.48
CA GLY A 115 5.57 -11.16 -2.01
C GLY A 115 6.60 -11.83 -1.10
N ALA A 116 6.24 -13.01 -0.60
CA ALA A 116 7.08 -13.82 0.27
C ALA A 116 7.38 -15.20 -0.35
N ARG A 117 8.47 -15.83 0.08
CA ARG A 117 8.88 -17.19 -0.31
C ARG A 117 9.41 -17.94 0.90
N GLY A 118 8.75 -19.06 1.23
CA GLY A 118 9.16 -19.95 2.31
C GLY A 118 8.99 -19.40 3.71
N THR A 119 9.25 -20.27 4.67
CA THR A 119 9.24 -19.99 6.12
C THR A 119 10.47 -20.58 6.78
N ASP A 120 11.58 -20.66 6.03
CA ASP A 120 12.82 -21.25 6.50
C ASP A 120 13.35 -20.46 7.70
N THR A 121 13.97 -21.17 8.66
CA THR A 121 14.78 -20.54 9.70
C THR A 121 16.02 -19.91 9.08
N VAL A 122 16.69 -18.99 9.79
CA VAL A 122 17.92 -18.37 9.27
C VAL A 122 18.99 -19.44 8.97
N MET A 123 19.06 -20.48 9.78
CA MET A 123 20.03 -21.56 9.61
C MET A 123 19.77 -22.42 8.34
N GLU A 124 18.51 -22.58 7.95
CA GLU A 124 18.08 -23.41 6.81
C GLU A 124 17.75 -22.58 5.57
N ALA A 125 17.97 -21.28 5.65
CA ALA A 125 17.54 -20.33 4.64
C ALA A 125 18.18 -20.59 3.27
N LYS A 126 17.33 -20.59 2.23
CA LYS A 126 17.78 -20.71 0.85
C LYS A 126 18.10 -19.32 0.30
N LEU A 127 19.36 -19.07 -0.03
CA LEU A 127 19.85 -17.77 -0.50
C LEU A 127 19.05 -17.25 -1.70
N GLU A 128 18.65 -18.12 -2.63
CA GLU A 128 17.87 -17.73 -3.82
C GLU A 128 16.46 -17.22 -3.46
N ARG A 129 15.83 -17.73 -2.40
CA ARG A 129 14.57 -17.17 -1.89
C ARG A 129 14.77 -15.75 -1.34
N TRP A 130 15.88 -15.48 -0.65
CA TRP A 130 16.22 -14.16 -0.14
C TRP A 130 16.45 -13.17 -1.28
N LYS A 131 17.27 -13.54 -2.26
CA LYS A 131 17.51 -12.73 -3.46
C LYS A 131 16.19 -12.41 -4.18
N THR A 132 15.33 -13.41 -4.36
CA THR A 132 14.02 -13.23 -4.97
C THR A 132 13.17 -12.25 -4.17
N MET A 133 13.05 -12.41 -2.85
CA MET A 133 12.27 -11.52 -2.00
C MET A 133 12.82 -10.09 -2.02
N TYR A 134 14.13 -9.92 -2.00
CA TYR A 134 14.75 -8.60 -2.11
C TYR A 134 14.46 -7.96 -3.47
N SER A 135 14.59 -8.72 -4.55
CA SER A 135 14.33 -8.23 -5.91
C SER A 135 12.87 -7.79 -6.12
N ILE A 136 11.91 -8.63 -5.71
CA ILE A 136 10.49 -8.35 -5.95
C ILE A 136 9.85 -7.34 -4.99
N ASN A 137 10.44 -7.08 -3.82
CA ASN A 137 9.90 -6.10 -2.86
C ASN A 137 10.69 -4.80 -2.90
N VAL A 138 12.03 -4.85 -2.91
CA VAL A 138 12.88 -3.67 -2.75
C VAL A 138 13.28 -3.09 -4.11
N LEU A 139 13.95 -3.90 -4.95
CA LEU A 139 14.50 -3.39 -6.21
C LEU A 139 13.41 -3.00 -7.20
N SER A 140 12.29 -3.74 -7.25
CA SER A 140 11.15 -3.37 -8.09
C SER A 140 10.54 -2.02 -7.69
N SER A 141 10.31 -1.80 -6.39
CA SER A 141 9.78 -0.53 -5.87
C SER A 141 10.75 0.63 -6.12
N LEU A 142 12.06 0.39 -5.95
CA LEU A 142 13.10 1.38 -6.24
C LEU A 142 13.11 1.77 -7.72
N GLN A 143 13.15 0.79 -8.64
CA GLN A 143 13.20 1.02 -10.08
C GLN A 143 11.96 1.79 -10.58
N VAL A 144 10.77 1.39 -10.14
CA VAL A 144 9.53 2.10 -10.48
C VAL A 144 9.56 3.53 -9.94
N THR A 145 9.99 3.74 -8.69
CA THR A 145 10.12 5.07 -8.11
C THR A 145 11.10 5.93 -8.91
N GLN A 146 12.27 5.40 -9.27
CA GLN A 146 13.28 6.11 -10.06
C GLN A 146 12.78 6.50 -11.46
N ALA A 147 11.93 5.66 -12.08
CA ALA A 147 11.38 5.94 -13.39
C ALA A 147 10.33 7.07 -13.35
N PHE A 148 9.45 7.09 -12.33
CA PHE A 148 8.31 8.00 -12.33
C PHE A 148 8.50 9.28 -11.52
N LEU A 149 9.32 9.30 -10.47
CA LEU A 149 9.55 10.46 -9.61
C LEU A 149 10.05 11.71 -10.36
N PRO A 150 11.01 11.62 -11.31
CA PRO A 150 11.50 12.80 -12.02
C PRO A 150 10.42 13.56 -12.78
N GLN A 151 9.50 12.84 -13.45
CA GLN A 151 8.39 13.49 -14.15
C GLN A 151 7.38 14.13 -13.19
N MET A 152 7.09 13.50 -12.04
CA MET A 152 6.22 14.08 -11.01
C MET A 152 6.79 15.43 -10.52
N LEU A 153 8.09 15.47 -10.22
CA LEU A 153 8.78 16.70 -9.83
C LEU A 153 8.70 17.77 -10.91
N ALA A 154 8.91 17.39 -12.18
CA ALA A 154 8.86 18.32 -13.32
C ALA A 154 7.45 18.88 -13.58
N HIS A 155 6.40 18.15 -13.22
CA HIS A 155 4.99 18.53 -13.46
C HIS A 155 4.28 19.10 -12.22
N GLY A 156 5.04 19.46 -11.17
CA GLY A 156 4.50 20.18 -10.02
C GLY A 156 3.95 19.30 -8.91
N GLY A 157 4.28 18.02 -8.90
CA GLY A 157 4.00 17.15 -7.75
C GLY A 157 3.40 15.80 -8.08
N GLY A 158 3.20 14.99 -7.04
CA GLY A 158 2.64 13.65 -7.17
C GLY A 158 2.60 12.88 -5.86
N ASP A 159 2.17 11.62 -5.94
CA ASP A 159 2.05 10.75 -4.78
C ASP A 159 2.78 9.42 -5.01
N LEU A 160 3.61 9.05 -4.07
CA LEU A 160 4.23 7.73 -4.01
C LEU A 160 3.65 6.95 -2.82
N VAL A 161 2.91 5.89 -3.09
CA VAL A 161 2.37 4.98 -2.08
C VAL A 161 3.19 3.69 -2.10
N PHE A 162 3.66 3.26 -0.93
CA PHE A 162 4.38 2.00 -0.75
C PHE A 162 3.52 1.06 0.10
N VAL A 163 3.16 -0.09 -0.44
CA VAL A 163 2.45 -1.13 0.31
C VAL A 163 3.49 -2.09 0.87
N THR A 164 4.00 -1.74 2.04
CA THR A 164 5.01 -2.52 2.74
C THR A 164 4.39 -3.68 3.53
N SER A 165 4.50 -3.70 4.83
CA SER A 165 3.88 -4.67 5.74
C SER A 165 4.19 -4.31 7.18
N THR A 166 3.40 -4.80 8.15
CA THR A 166 3.85 -4.84 9.55
C THR A 166 5.18 -5.61 9.71
N ALA A 167 5.48 -6.55 8.81
CA ALA A 167 6.75 -7.26 8.73
C ALA A 167 7.96 -6.37 8.35
N GLY A 168 7.74 -5.14 7.92
CA GLY A 168 8.79 -4.11 7.75
C GLY A 168 9.23 -3.46 9.06
N HIS A 169 8.49 -3.68 10.15
CA HIS A 169 8.74 -3.07 11.47
C HIS A 169 8.70 -4.11 12.61
N GLU A 170 8.50 -5.38 12.29
CA GLU A 170 8.44 -6.50 13.24
C GLU A 170 9.20 -7.70 12.68
N THR A 171 9.75 -8.54 13.56
CA THR A 171 10.40 -9.81 13.19
C THR A 171 9.69 -10.98 13.82
N TYR A 172 9.77 -12.16 13.20
CA TYR A 172 9.17 -13.39 13.73
C TYR A 172 9.89 -14.65 13.20
N PRO A 173 9.86 -15.76 13.94
CA PRO A 173 10.44 -17.02 13.50
C PRO A 173 9.85 -17.48 12.14
N GLY A 174 10.70 -17.97 11.24
CA GLY A 174 10.33 -18.37 9.88
C GLY A 174 9.98 -17.19 8.96
N GLY A 175 10.19 -15.95 9.41
CA GLY A 175 9.93 -14.74 8.63
C GLY A 175 11.18 -14.04 8.13
N ALA A 176 12.38 -14.49 8.50
CA ALA A 176 13.62 -13.73 8.37
C ALA A 176 13.86 -13.12 6.98
N GLY A 177 13.71 -13.90 5.91
CA GLY A 177 13.92 -13.39 4.54
C GLY A 177 12.88 -12.36 4.12
N TYR A 178 11.62 -12.58 4.48
CA TYR A 178 10.55 -11.63 4.17
C TYR A 178 10.63 -10.36 5.03
N THR A 179 10.87 -10.50 6.33
CA THR A 179 11.03 -9.33 7.21
C THR A 179 12.24 -8.49 6.82
N ALA A 180 13.37 -9.11 6.47
CA ALA A 180 14.55 -8.40 5.97
C ALA A 180 14.23 -7.59 4.70
N ALA A 181 13.54 -8.20 3.72
CA ALA A 181 13.14 -7.50 2.51
C ALA A 181 12.15 -6.36 2.79
N LYS A 182 11.16 -6.57 3.67
CA LYS A 182 10.17 -5.53 4.00
C LYS A 182 10.75 -4.42 4.87
N HIS A 183 11.73 -4.68 5.75
CA HIS A 183 12.49 -3.63 6.44
C HIS A 183 13.29 -2.78 5.44
N ALA A 184 13.95 -3.42 4.48
CA ALA A 184 14.68 -2.69 3.44
C ALA A 184 13.74 -1.87 2.54
N GLU A 185 12.56 -2.39 2.20
CA GLU A 185 11.55 -1.65 1.45
C GLU A 185 10.99 -0.46 2.24
N ALA A 186 10.72 -0.62 3.54
CA ALA A 186 10.23 0.45 4.41
C ALA A 186 11.20 1.64 4.49
N MET A 187 12.50 1.41 4.33
CA MET A 187 13.49 2.49 4.29
C MET A 187 13.36 3.39 3.06
N LEU A 188 12.75 2.92 1.97
CA LEU A 188 12.56 3.75 0.77
C LEU A 188 11.62 4.95 1.05
N PRO A 189 10.38 4.77 1.52
CA PRO A 189 9.52 5.90 1.84
C PRO A 189 10.09 6.80 2.95
N GLU A 190 10.71 6.24 4.00
CA GLU A 190 11.31 7.04 5.07
C GLU A 190 12.46 7.93 4.54
N THR A 191 13.35 7.39 3.71
CA THR A 191 14.45 8.14 3.11
C THR A 191 13.95 9.19 2.13
N LEU A 192 13.01 8.84 1.23
CA LEU A 192 12.41 9.77 0.27
C LEU A 192 11.72 10.94 0.98
N ARG A 193 11.11 10.70 2.14
CA ARG A 193 10.47 11.74 2.94
C ARG A 193 11.47 12.80 3.40
N LEU A 194 12.71 12.42 3.69
CA LEU A 194 13.80 13.32 4.05
C LEU A 194 14.39 14.04 2.82
N GLU A 195 14.61 13.30 1.74
CA GLU A 195 15.22 13.83 0.51
C GLU A 195 14.31 14.82 -0.22
N LEU A 196 12.99 14.63 -0.13
CA LEU A 196 12.00 15.41 -0.86
C LEU A 196 11.26 16.43 0.02
N VAL A 197 11.76 16.73 1.22
CA VAL A 197 11.15 17.75 2.06
C VAL A 197 11.09 19.09 1.32
N GLY A 198 9.90 19.72 1.31
CA GLY A 198 9.67 20.96 0.56
C GLY A 198 9.32 20.77 -0.92
N GLN A 199 9.45 19.58 -1.47
CA GLN A 199 8.92 19.24 -2.78
C GLN A 199 7.43 18.89 -2.71
N PRO A 200 6.64 19.11 -3.78
CA PRO A 200 5.21 18.83 -3.79
C PRO A 200 4.92 17.33 -4.02
N ILE A 201 5.65 16.47 -3.34
CA ILE A 201 5.50 15.01 -3.42
C ILE A 201 5.02 14.48 -2.06
N ARG A 202 3.92 13.74 -2.07
CA ARG A 202 3.49 12.98 -0.90
C ARG A 202 4.11 11.59 -0.91
N ILE A 203 4.65 11.18 0.22
CA ILE A 203 5.23 9.85 0.43
C ILE A 203 4.40 9.15 1.49
N ILE A 204 3.77 8.04 1.13
CA ILE A 204 2.77 7.36 1.94
C ILE A 204 3.16 5.90 2.09
N GLU A 205 3.31 5.43 3.31
CA GLU A 205 3.53 4.01 3.62
C GLU A 205 2.26 3.38 4.18
N ILE A 206 1.75 2.34 3.52
CA ILE A 206 0.66 1.49 4.01
C ILE A 206 1.26 0.18 4.50
N MET A 207 1.02 -0.14 5.78
CA MET A 207 1.59 -1.32 6.46
C MET A 207 0.50 -2.34 6.83
N PRO A 208 0.10 -3.23 5.90
CA PRO A 208 -0.88 -4.26 6.20
C PRO A 208 -0.36 -5.29 7.19
N GLY A 209 -1.25 -5.74 8.08
CA GLY A 209 -1.06 -6.92 8.91
C GLY A 209 -1.49 -8.20 8.19
N LEU A 210 -2.34 -9.01 8.87
CA LEU A 210 -2.84 -10.26 8.34
C LEU A 210 -3.99 -9.98 7.34
N VAL A 211 -3.65 -10.02 6.05
CA VAL A 211 -4.61 -9.84 4.95
C VAL A 211 -4.82 -11.18 4.25
N GLN A 212 -6.04 -11.64 4.19
CA GLN A 212 -6.42 -12.82 3.41
C GLN A 212 -6.56 -12.42 1.95
N THR A 213 -5.60 -12.85 1.14
CA THR A 213 -5.61 -12.67 -0.31
C THR A 213 -5.55 -14.03 -1.01
N PRO A 214 -6.01 -14.13 -2.27
CA PRO A 214 -6.09 -15.42 -2.96
C PRO A 214 -4.76 -16.16 -3.09
N GLU A 215 -3.63 -15.45 -3.14
CA GLU A 215 -2.38 -16.07 -3.58
C GLU A 215 -1.16 -15.85 -2.66
N PHE A 216 -1.21 -14.87 -1.72
CA PHE A 216 -0.01 -14.53 -0.94
C PHE A 216 0.48 -15.72 -0.10
N SER A 217 -0.40 -16.31 0.72
CA SER A 217 -0.04 -17.44 1.57
C SER A 217 0.30 -18.68 0.76
N LEU A 218 -0.42 -18.92 -0.33
CA LEU A 218 -0.15 -20.04 -1.24
C LEU A 218 1.24 -19.90 -1.91
N SER A 219 1.57 -18.72 -2.42
CA SER A 219 2.88 -18.44 -3.03
C SER A 219 4.03 -18.52 -2.04
N ARG A 220 3.77 -18.21 -0.77
CA ARG A 220 4.76 -18.27 0.30
C ARG A 220 5.04 -19.70 0.74
N LEU A 221 3.97 -20.48 0.96
CA LEU A 221 4.04 -21.79 1.61
C LEU A 221 4.12 -22.93 0.59
N GLU A 222 3.73 -22.69 -0.67
CA GLU A 222 3.70 -23.70 -1.75
C GLU A 222 2.83 -24.93 -1.39
N ASP A 223 1.96 -24.79 -0.38
CA ASP A 223 1.04 -25.81 0.13
C ASP A 223 -0.32 -25.18 0.43
N LYS A 224 -1.39 -25.72 -0.17
CA LYS A 224 -2.73 -25.15 -0.07
C LYS A 224 -3.30 -25.29 1.34
N ALA A 225 -3.12 -26.43 1.98
CA ALA A 225 -3.65 -26.66 3.33
C ALA A 225 -2.95 -25.80 4.37
N ALA A 226 -1.63 -25.65 4.26
CA ALA A 226 -0.85 -24.72 5.08
C ALA A 226 -1.27 -23.26 4.84
N ALA A 227 -1.55 -22.87 3.60
CA ALA A 227 -2.00 -21.52 3.27
C ALA A 227 -3.38 -21.21 3.86
N GLU A 228 -4.32 -22.14 3.81
CA GLU A 228 -5.63 -22.02 4.46
C GLU A 228 -5.48 -21.98 5.99
N GLY A 229 -4.59 -22.78 6.56
CA GLY A 229 -4.28 -22.82 7.99
C GLY A 229 -3.74 -21.50 8.57
N VAL A 230 -3.21 -20.59 7.74
CA VAL A 230 -2.75 -19.27 8.20
C VAL A 230 -3.89 -18.45 8.81
N TYR A 231 -5.08 -18.59 8.26
CA TYR A 231 -6.29 -17.83 8.65
C TYR A 231 -7.21 -18.60 9.59
N ALA A 232 -6.93 -19.87 9.84
CA ALA A 232 -7.77 -20.71 10.71
C ALA A 232 -7.95 -20.07 12.10
N GLY A 233 -9.21 -19.96 12.56
CA GLY A 233 -9.57 -19.38 13.86
C GLY A 233 -9.41 -17.86 13.97
N VAL A 234 -9.23 -17.16 12.86
CA VAL A 234 -9.35 -15.70 12.77
C VAL A 234 -10.67 -15.41 12.06
N ASP A 235 -11.65 -14.86 12.78
CA ASP A 235 -13.01 -14.70 12.24
C ASP A 235 -13.07 -13.64 11.14
N TYR A 236 -12.32 -12.54 11.32
CA TYR A 236 -12.35 -11.40 10.42
C TYR A 236 -10.93 -10.95 10.03
N PRO A 237 -10.17 -11.76 9.26
CA PRO A 237 -8.91 -11.28 8.70
C PRO A 237 -9.21 -10.11 7.75
N LEU A 238 -8.26 -9.18 7.62
CA LEU A 238 -8.39 -8.16 6.58
C LEU A 238 -8.44 -8.84 5.20
N VAL A 239 -9.12 -8.19 4.26
CA VAL A 239 -9.12 -8.58 2.84
C VAL A 239 -8.46 -7.50 1.99
N GLY A 240 -8.18 -7.82 0.73
CA GLY A 240 -7.56 -6.86 -0.19
C GLY A 240 -8.31 -5.54 -0.30
N ALA A 241 -9.64 -5.60 -0.23
CA ALA A 241 -10.52 -4.43 -0.31
C ALA A 241 -10.34 -3.45 0.85
N ASP A 242 -10.04 -3.92 2.07
CA ASP A 242 -9.82 -3.05 3.24
C ASP A 242 -8.56 -2.20 3.06
N ILE A 243 -7.50 -2.80 2.51
CA ILE A 243 -6.25 -2.10 2.22
C ILE A 243 -6.41 -1.16 1.03
N ALA A 244 -7.13 -1.58 -0.01
CA ALA A 244 -7.46 -0.74 -1.15
C ALA A 244 -8.23 0.52 -0.72
N GLN A 245 -9.20 0.39 0.18
CA GLN A 245 -9.93 1.53 0.74
C GLN A 245 -9.01 2.53 1.45
N ALA A 246 -8.04 2.04 2.22
CA ALA A 246 -7.05 2.90 2.88
C ALA A 246 -6.15 3.63 1.86
N ILE A 247 -5.69 2.93 0.80
CA ILE A 247 -4.91 3.55 -0.28
C ILE A 247 -5.72 4.65 -0.97
N VAL A 248 -6.95 4.37 -1.38
CA VAL A 248 -7.84 5.34 -2.03
C VAL A 248 -8.11 6.53 -1.14
N TRP A 249 -8.38 6.30 0.16
CA TRP A 249 -8.58 7.38 1.12
C TRP A 249 -7.35 8.31 1.20
N THR A 250 -6.14 7.77 1.31
CA THR A 250 -4.93 8.59 1.39
C THR A 250 -4.68 9.40 0.11
N LEU A 251 -4.94 8.82 -1.06
CA LEU A 251 -4.77 9.50 -2.35
C LEU A 251 -5.76 10.65 -2.53
N ASN A 252 -6.97 10.53 -1.99
CA ASN A 252 -8.02 11.55 -2.11
C ASN A 252 -7.91 12.68 -1.08
N LEU A 253 -6.95 12.63 -0.14
CA LEU A 253 -6.70 13.71 0.80
C LEU A 253 -6.18 14.98 0.08
N PRO A 254 -6.38 16.18 0.68
CA PRO A 254 -5.79 17.41 0.15
C PRO A 254 -4.29 17.29 -0.05
N ALA A 255 -3.73 17.89 -1.10
CA ALA A 255 -2.33 17.74 -1.50
C ALA A 255 -1.29 18.13 -0.42
N HIS A 256 -1.68 18.93 0.56
CA HIS A 256 -0.80 19.33 1.68
C HIS A 256 -0.83 18.33 2.85
N VAL A 257 -1.73 17.33 2.82
CA VAL A 257 -1.85 16.31 3.87
C VAL A 257 -1.08 15.07 3.45
N ASN A 258 0.02 14.79 4.12
CA ASN A 258 0.78 13.55 3.95
C ASN A 258 0.47 12.59 5.10
N ILE A 259 0.16 11.36 4.79
CA ILE A 259 0.07 10.27 5.76
C ILE A 259 1.38 9.51 5.67
N ASP A 260 2.31 9.79 6.56
CA ASP A 260 3.64 9.17 6.50
C ASP A 260 3.53 7.64 6.64
N GLN A 261 2.77 7.16 7.62
CA GLN A 261 2.62 5.74 7.90
C GLN A 261 1.19 5.40 8.33
N LEU A 262 0.63 4.34 7.76
CA LEU A 262 -0.69 3.82 8.12
C LEU A 262 -0.60 2.30 8.37
N LYS A 263 -0.53 1.92 9.63
CA LYS A 263 -0.51 0.51 10.06
C LYS A 263 -1.92 -0.02 10.25
N ILE A 264 -2.28 -1.08 9.52
CA ILE A 264 -3.64 -1.64 9.50
C ILE A 264 -3.56 -3.12 9.87
N LYS A 265 -4.24 -3.52 10.93
CA LYS A 265 -4.32 -4.90 11.42
C LYS A 265 -5.78 -5.29 11.65
N PRO A 266 -6.16 -6.57 11.50
CA PRO A 266 -7.45 -7.02 12.04
C PRO A 266 -7.45 -6.85 13.56
N VAL A 267 -8.64 -6.67 14.13
CA VAL A 267 -8.80 -6.47 15.59
C VAL A 267 -8.17 -7.59 16.40
N GLU A 268 -8.16 -8.81 15.85
CA GLU A 268 -7.63 -10.02 16.49
C GLU A 268 -6.10 -10.14 16.42
N GLN A 269 -5.41 -9.22 15.74
CA GLN A 269 -3.97 -9.26 15.58
C GLN A 269 -3.26 -8.13 16.36
N ALA A 270 -2.48 -8.49 17.35
CA ALA A 270 -1.59 -7.55 18.05
C ALA A 270 -0.23 -7.41 17.36
N THR A 271 0.44 -8.52 17.04
CA THR A 271 1.72 -8.58 16.33
C THR A 271 1.67 -9.63 15.22
N SER A 272 2.76 -9.78 14.46
CA SER A 272 2.85 -10.83 13.43
C SER A 272 2.70 -12.25 13.99
N THR A 273 2.96 -12.46 15.29
CA THR A 273 2.86 -13.76 15.97
C THR A 273 1.74 -13.83 17.00
N ILE A 274 1.37 -12.71 17.62
CA ILE A 274 0.34 -12.66 18.65
C ILE A 274 -0.99 -12.29 17.98
N LYS A 275 -1.88 -13.26 17.89
CA LYS A 275 -3.25 -13.12 17.42
C LYS A 275 -4.19 -14.03 18.22
N VAL A 276 -5.40 -13.57 18.44
CA VAL A 276 -6.45 -14.40 19.01
C VAL A 276 -6.90 -15.39 17.94
N ARG A 277 -7.01 -16.67 18.32
CA ARG A 277 -7.67 -17.71 17.52
C ARG A 277 -8.85 -18.20 18.31
N LEU A 278 -10.04 -18.00 17.80
CA LEU A 278 -11.25 -18.52 18.43
C LEU A 278 -11.30 -20.03 18.23
N ASP A 279 -11.53 -20.76 19.33
CA ASP A 279 -11.78 -22.19 19.26
C ASP A 279 -13.20 -22.41 18.77
N ASN A 280 -13.36 -22.86 17.53
CA ASN A 280 -14.66 -23.13 16.93
C ASN A 280 -15.36 -24.38 17.53
N SER A 281 -14.73 -25.06 18.48
CA SER A 281 -15.36 -26.21 19.18
C SER A 281 -16.46 -25.79 20.17
N ALA A 282 -16.64 -24.50 20.43
CA ALA A 282 -17.64 -23.96 21.37
C ALA A 282 -18.82 -23.23 20.69
N ARG A 283 -18.97 -23.30 19.37
CA ARG A 283 -20.10 -22.73 18.60
C ARG A 283 -21.00 -23.81 18.07
#